data_722a799bd4f9afd2f066d9d9b068f222
#
_entry.id   722a799bd4f9afd2f066d9d9b068f222
#
_cell.length_a   1.000
_cell.length_b   1.000
_cell.length_c   1.000
_cell.angle_alpha   90.00
_cell.angle_beta   90.00
_cell.angle_gamma   90.00
#
_symmetry.space_group_name_H-M   'P 1'
#
loop_
_entity.id
_entity.type
_entity.pdbx_description
1 polymer ?
#
loop_
_entity_poly.entity_id
_entity_poly.type
_entity_poly.pdbx_seq_one_letter_code
_entity_poly.pdbx_strand_id
1 'polypeptide(L)'
;MFIPFPLPAQVGERYIEVTGTSEIEVVPDRIHYVIEIREYFEEEFDGVSKPEEYRTKVPLTRIEEELKQVLKIVGVPREAIRTKDVGDNWRKPGQDFLVSKSFDVTLRDFTLIDEILKRVDTKGIHTMYIDKLEHRDILSYHRKGKIEALKAAREKAVYLLEAIGKRPGEIIRIVEGGDAGKEMFAQGHILSVAPPPFERSRTIKKRYSM
;
A
#
# COMPACT_ATOMS: atom_id res chain seq x y z
N MET A 1 -52.88 34.84 -41.49
CA MET A 1 -52.59 35.55 -40.24
C MET A 1 -51.80 34.59 -39.35
N PHE A 2 -50.45 34.67 -39.39
CA PHE A 2 -49.56 33.81 -38.59
C PHE A 2 -49.31 34.52 -37.26
N ILE A 3 -49.77 33.92 -36.16
CA ILE A 3 -49.43 34.37 -34.83
C ILE A 3 -48.12 33.65 -34.41
N PRO A 4 -47.03 34.36 -34.18
CA PRO A 4 -45.84 33.73 -33.68
C PRO A 4 -46.04 33.37 -32.18
N PHE A 5 -46.00 32.08 -31.84
CA PHE A 5 -45.89 31.62 -30.48
C PHE A 5 -44.47 31.95 -29.96
N PRO A 6 -44.37 32.66 -28.83
CA PRO A 6 -43.04 32.83 -28.20
C PRO A 6 -42.64 31.51 -27.63
N LEU A 7 -41.52 30.95 -28.14
CA LEU A 7 -40.81 29.85 -27.52
C LEU A 7 -40.32 30.32 -26.12
N PRO A 8 -40.61 29.59 -25.05
CA PRO A 8 -40.05 29.94 -23.77
C PRO A 8 -38.54 29.85 -23.86
N ALA A 9 -37.87 30.97 -23.63
CA ALA A 9 -36.42 30.97 -23.45
C ALA A 9 -36.14 30.08 -22.24
N GLN A 10 -35.45 28.95 -22.48
CA GLN A 10 -34.85 28.17 -21.37
C GLN A 10 -33.84 29.10 -20.70
N VAL A 11 -34.24 29.66 -19.56
CA VAL A 11 -33.31 30.35 -18.65
C VAL A 11 -32.42 29.24 -18.08
N GLY A 12 -31.34 28.91 -18.77
CA GLY A 12 -30.33 28.02 -18.28
C GLY A 12 -29.84 28.56 -16.94
N GLU A 13 -29.89 27.74 -15.88
CA GLU A 13 -29.37 28.09 -14.58
C GLU A 13 -27.91 28.52 -14.75
N ARG A 14 -27.58 29.70 -14.20
CA ARG A 14 -26.20 30.20 -14.23
C ARG A 14 -25.47 29.66 -13.04
N TYR A 15 -24.57 28.71 -13.23
CA TYR A 15 -23.76 28.11 -12.18
C TYR A 15 -22.28 28.08 -12.55
N ILE A 16 -21.43 27.92 -11.54
CA ILE A 16 -20.03 27.59 -11.69
C ILE A 16 -19.80 26.19 -11.12
N GLU A 17 -19.07 25.37 -11.83
CA GLU A 17 -18.62 24.06 -11.35
C GLU A 17 -17.12 24.13 -11.08
N VAL A 18 -16.71 23.70 -9.88
CA VAL A 18 -15.31 23.69 -9.46
C VAL A 18 -15.00 22.39 -8.74
N THR A 19 -13.77 21.94 -8.87
CA THR A 19 -13.25 20.81 -8.10
C THR A 19 -12.19 21.31 -7.13
N GLY A 20 -12.35 20.97 -5.86
CA GLY A 20 -11.33 21.16 -4.84
C GLY A 20 -10.62 19.82 -4.55
N THR A 21 -9.35 19.89 -4.24
CA THR A 21 -8.55 18.72 -3.88
C THR A 21 -7.79 18.97 -2.58
N SER A 22 -7.57 17.92 -1.81
CA SER A 22 -6.66 17.93 -0.68
C SER A 22 -5.82 16.65 -0.67
N GLU A 23 -4.69 16.70 0.00
CA GLU A 23 -3.82 15.55 0.22
C GLU A 23 -3.53 15.44 1.71
N ILE A 24 -3.66 14.22 2.25
CA ILE A 24 -3.33 13.94 3.64
C ILE A 24 -2.26 12.85 3.66
N GLU A 25 -1.23 13.10 4.46
CA GLU A 25 -0.16 12.16 4.75
C GLU A 25 -0.30 11.70 6.20
N VAL A 26 -0.36 10.37 6.39
CA VAL A 26 -0.57 9.76 7.71
C VAL A 26 0.59 8.81 7.99
N VAL A 27 1.25 9.00 9.12
CA VAL A 27 2.26 8.04 9.62
C VAL A 27 1.52 6.81 10.12
N PRO A 28 1.79 5.61 9.60
CA PRO A 28 1.13 4.40 10.03
C PRO A 28 1.50 4.06 11.48
N ASP A 29 0.54 3.52 12.24
CA ASP A 29 0.76 2.96 13.57
C ASP A 29 0.80 1.42 13.55
N ARG A 30 0.59 0.83 12.37
CA ARG A 30 0.64 -0.61 12.13
C ARG A 30 1.17 -0.90 10.72
N ILE A 31 2.20 -1.72 10.67
CA ILE A 31 2.88 -2.15 9.44
C ILE A 31 2.75 -3.66 9.35
N HIS A 32 2.11 -4.17 8.31
CA HIS A 32 2.06 -5.59 7.98
C HIS A 32 3.28 -5.93 7.13
N TYR A 33 4.22 -6.62 7.75
CA TYR A 33 5.48 -7.02 7.13
C TYR A 33 5.46 -8.53 6.87
N VAL A 34 5.48 -8.91 5.61
CA VAL A 34 5.46 -10.32 5.22
C VAL A 34 6.89 -10.83 5.11
N ILE A 35 7.13 -11.96 5.76
CA ILE A 35 8.40 -12.69 5.70
C ILE A 35 8.07 -14.10 5.22
N GLU A 36 8.60 -14.48 4.07
CA GLU A 36 8.49 -15.82 3.53
C GLU A 36 9.81 -16.56 3.72
N ILE A 37 9.75 -17.70 4.38
CA ILE A 37 10.86 -18.63 4.57
C ILE A 37 10.68 -19.86 3.70
N ARG A 38 11.79 -20.48 3.29
CA ARG A 38 11.79 -21.66 2.46
C ARG A 38 12.94 -22.59 2.86
N GLU A 39 12.68 -23.88 2.80
CA GLU A 39 13.73 -24.91 2.88
C GLU A 39 14.79 -24.66 1.80
N TYR A 40 16.03 -24.98 2.11
CA TYR A 40 17.16 -24.88 1.18
C TYR A 40 18.16 -26.00 1.44
N PHE A 41 19.11 -26.18 0.54
CA PHE A 41 20.26 -27.03 0.75
C PHE A 41 21.49 -26.18 1.12
N GLU A 42 22.29 -26.64 2.08
CA GLU A 42 23.48 -25.90 2.53
C GLU A 42 24.45 -25.64 1.37
N GLU A 43 24.52 -26.58 0.43
CA GLU A 43 25.37 -26.51 -0.76
C GLU A 43 24.92 -25.43 -1.76
N GLU A 44 23.70 -24.90 -1.67
CA GLU A 44 23.26 -23.76 -2.51
C GLU A 44 24.14 -22.51 -2.29
N PHE A 45 24.80 -22.43 -1.15
CA PHE A 45 25.56 -21.25 -0.71
C PHE A 45 27.07 -21.47 -0.61
N ASP A 46 27.60 -22.63 -0.98
CA ASP A 46 29.06 -22.92 -0.93
C ASP A 46 29.82 -22.38 -2.16
N GLY A 47 29.09 -22.03 -3.22
CA GLY A 47 29.65 -21.48 -4.47
C GLY A 47 30.41 -22.48 -5.34
N VAL A 48 30.42 -23.77 -4.98
CA VAL A 48 31.19 -24.81 -5.65
C VAL A 48 30.31 -25.96 -6.14
N SER A 49 29.37 -26.43 -5.32
CA SER A 49 28.51 -27.57 -5.59
C SER A 49 27.50 -27.29 -6.72
N LYS A 50 27.25 -28.29 -7.53
CA LYS A 50 26.22 -28.26 -8.57
C LYS A 50 24.87 -28.71 -8.00
N PRO A 51 23.71 -28.28 -8.56
CA PRO A 51 22.41 -28.65 -8.07
C PRO A 51 22.17 -30.17 -7.92
N GLU A 52 22.84 -31.00 -8.73
CA GLU A 52 22.77 -32.45 -8.68
C GLU A 52 23.50 -33.06 -7.47
N GLU A 53 24.38 -32.27 -6.85
CA GLU A 53 25.23 -32.67 -5.71
C GLU A 53 24.62 -32.30 -4.37
N TYR A 54 23.51 -31.52 -4.34
CA TYR A 54 22.87 -31.07 -3.13
C TYR A 54 22.31 -32.24 -2.30
N ARG A 55 22.69 -32.33 -1.03
CA ARG A 55 22.30 -33.41 -0.12
C ARG A 55 21.84 -32.93 1.26
N THR A 56 22.37 -31.81 1.72
CA THR A 56 22.17 -31.33 3.10
C THR A 56 20.99 -30.36 3.17
N LYS A 57 19.80 -30.91 3.24
CA LYS A 57 18.55 -30.12 3.33
C LYS A 57 18.39 -29.51 4.72
N VAL A 58 18.23 -28.18 4.77
CA VAL A 58 17.86 -27.47 5.99
C VAL A 58 16.33 -27.41 6.10
N PRO A 59 15.75 -28.03 7.16
CA PRO A 59 14.31 -28.15 7.29
C PRO A 59 13.67 -26.82 7.68
N LEU A 60 12.42 -26.61 7.26
CA LEU A 60 11.64 -25.40 7.52
C LEU A 60 11.51 -25.09 9.03
N THR A 61 11.43 -26.13 9.88
CA THR A 61 11.31 -25.96 11.33
C THR A 61 12.50 -25.23 11.93
N ARG A 62 13.72 -25.54 11.49
CA ARG A 62 14.95 -24.88 11.95
C ARG A 62 14.96 -23.40 11.52
N ILE A 63 14.63 -23.14 10.26
CA ILE A 63 14.58 -21.76 9.73
C ILE A 63 13.52 -20.94 10.46
N GLU A 64 12.36 -21.52 10.73
CA GLU A 64 11.27 -20.89 11.50
C GLU A 64 11.70 -20.54 12.93
N GLU A 65 12.39 -21.45 13.60
CA GLU A 65 12.91 -21.23 14.95
C GLU A 65 13.93 -20.10 14.98
N GLU A 66 14.88 -20.09 14.05
CA GLU A 66 15.88 -19.03 13.92
C GLU A 66 15.22 -17.67 13.65
N LEU A 67 14.26 -17.60 12.72
CA LEU A 67 13.48 -16.38 12.46
C LEU A 67 12.75 -15.90 13.72
N LYS A 68 12.05 -16.79 14.43
CA LYS A 68 11.32 -16.45 15.66
C LYS A 68 12.24 -15.94 16.77
N GLN A 69 13.46 -16.48 16.87
CA GLN A 69 14.47 -15.96 17.80
C GLN A 69 14.89 -14.54 17.42
N VAL A 70 15.15 -14.26 16.15
CA VAL A 70 15.48 -12.92 15.69
C VAL A 70 14.34 -11.95 15.99
N LEU A 71 13.10 -12.30 15.65
CA LEU A 71 11.92 -11.46 15.93
C LEU A 71 11.76 -11.16 17.42
N LYS A 72 12.00 -12.15 18.28
CA LYS A 72 11.99 -11.99 19.74
C LYS A 72 13.08 -11.04 20.23
N ILE A 73 14.31 -11.17 19.71
CA ILE A 73 15.45 -10.29 20.06
C ILE A 73 15.17 -8.85 19.67
N VAL A 74 14.52 -8.63 18.53
CA VAL A 74 14.13 -7.30 18.03
C VAL A 74 12.95 -6.72 18.83
N GLY A 75 12.29 -7.52 19.66
CA GLY A 75 11.18 -7.07 20.49
C GLY A 75 9.80 -7.21 19.84
N VAL A 76 9.69 -8.03 18.81
CA VAL A 76 8.39 -8.36 18.21
C VAL A 76 7.66 -9.37 19.09
N PRO A 77 6.47 -9.04 19.62
CA PRO A 77 5.71 -9.94 20.47
C PRO A 77 5.14 -11.10 19.66
N ARG A 78 5.01 -12.26 20.29
CA ARG A 78 4.53 -13.49 19.62
C ARG A 78 3.15 -13.33 18.98
N GLU A 79 2.29 -12.53 19.59
CA GLU A 79 0.93 -12.26 19.13
C GLU A 79 0.90 -11.45 17.83
N ALA A 80 1.99 -10.74 17.54
CA ALA A 80 2.16 -9.97 16.32
C ALA A 80 2.61 -10.82 15.12
N ILE A 81 2.93 -12.09 15.34
CA ILE A 81 3.41 -13.03 14.31
C ILE A 81 2.28 -13.99 13.96
N ARG A 82 1.78 -13.92 12.75
CA ARG A 82 0.72 -14.82 12.24
C ARG A 82 1.22 -15.58 11.03
N THR A 83 0.91 -16.86 10.95
CA THR A 83 1.11 -17.60 9.70
C THR A 83 0.09 -17.09 8.67
N LYS A 84 0.58 -16.64 7.53
CA LYS A 84 -0.23 -16.15 6.42
C LYS A 84 -0.54 -17.29 5.45
N ASP A 85 0.49 -18.05 5.10
CA ASP A 85 0.35 -19.17 4.17
C ASP A 85 1.41 -20.24 4.43
N VAL A 86 1.11 -21.46 4.01
CA VAL A 86 2.03 -22.59 3.96
C VAL A 86 1.96 -23.13 2.55
N GLY A 87 3.00 -22.93 1.79
CA GLY A 87 3.07 -23.29 0.38
C GLY A 87 4.17 -24.29 0.08
N ASP A 88 4.17 -24.72 -1.14
CA ASP A 88 5.15 -25.59 -1.73
C ASP A 88 5.77 -24.91 -2.96
N ASN A 89 7.08 -24.96 -3.03
CA ASN A 89 7.80 -24.50 -4.20
C ASN A 89 8.35 -25.70 -4.97
N TRP A 90 7.74 -25.98 -6.12
CA TRP A 90 8.24 -26.98 -7.03
C TRP A 90 9.54 -26.49 -7.67
N ARG A 91 10.55 -27.31 -7.58
CA ARG A 91 11.75 -27.15 -8.40
C ARG A 91 11.50 -27.67 -9.82
N LYS A 92 12.46 -27.41 -10.70
CA LYS A 92 12.47 -28.00 -12.04
C LYS A 92 12.37 -29.54 -11.95
N PRO A 93 11.81 -30.22 -12.97
CA PRO A 93 11.67 -31.67 -12.96
C PRO A 93 12.98 -32.38 -12.55
N GLY A 94 12.87 -33.34 -11.60
CA GLY A 94 14.01 -34.09 -11.07
C GLY A 94 14.69 -33.47 -9.83
N GLN A 95 14.18 -32.37 -9.29
CA GLN A 95 14.70 -31.77 -8.06
C GLN A 95 13.72 -31.95 -6.89
N ASP A 96 14.26 -31.97 -5.68
CA ASP A 96 13.48 -32.17 -4.47
C ASP A 96 12.48 -31.03 -4.23
N PHE A 97 11.36 -31.45 -3.67
CA PHE A 97 10.31 -30.55 -3.16
C PHE A 97 10.82 -29.75 -1.94
N LEU A 98 10.61 -28.44 -1.95
CA LEU A 98 10.94 -27.55 -0.84
C LEU A 98 9.66 -26.90 -0.31
N VAL A 99 9.47 -27.00 0.99
CA VAL A 99 8.34 -26.35 1.68
C VAL A 99 8.67 -24.90 1.97
N SER A 100 7.69 -24.03 1.78
CA SER A 100 7.76 -22.63 2.18
C SER A 100 6.64 -22.29 3.17
N LYS A 101 6.87 -21.22 3.93
CA LYS A 101 5.90 -20.68 4.89
C LYS A 101 6.03 -19.17 4.95
N SER A 102 4.90 -18.46 4.88
CA SER A 102 4.90 -17.02 5.04
C SER A 102 4.25 -16.58 6.34
N PHE A 103 4.82 -15.55 6.93
CA PHE A 103 4.36 -14.91 8.15
C PHE A 103 3.95 -13.48 7.86
N ASP A 104 2.82 -13.05 8.40
CA ASP A 104 2.45 -11.65 8.56
C ASP A 104 2.91 -11.19 9.95
N VAL A 105 3.88 -10.29 9.97
CA VAL A 105 4.46 -9.73 11.18
C VAL A 105 3.96 -8.31 11.34
N THR A 106 3.14 -8.06 12.35
CA THR A 106 2.61 -6.72 12.63
C THR A 106 3.63 -5.90 13.43
N LEU A 107 4.18 -4.87 12.80
CA LEU A 107 5.18 -3.97 13.39
C LEU A 107 4.57 -2.58 13.66
N ARG A 108 5.11 -1.89 14.66
CA ARG A 108 4.68 -0.53 15.03
C ARG A 108 5.55 0.57 14.44
N ASP A 109 6.76 0.21 14.04
CA ASP A 109 7.77 1.15 13.58
C ASP A 109 8.61 0.54 12.45
N PHE A 110 9.02 1.35 11.49
CA PHE A 110 9.90 0.95 10.39
C PHE A 110 11.32 0.60 10.85
N THR A 111 11.77 1.14 11.99
CA THR A 111 13.08 0.80 12.55
C THR A 111 13.20 -0.68 12.90
N LEU A 112 12.09 -1.32 13.28
CA LEU A 112 12.06 -2.76 13.53
C LEU A 112 12.38 -3.58 12.27
N ILE A 113 11.99 -3.09 11.08
CA ILE A 113 12.33 -3.74 9.81
C ILE A 113 13.86 -3.71 9.62
N ASP A 114 14.48 -2.54 9.83
CA ASP A 114 15.91 -2.38 9.70
C ASP A 114 16.67 -3.30 10.69
N GLU A 115 16.14 -3.45 11.91
CA GLU A 115 16.72 -4.33 12.94
C GLU A 115 16.54 -5.82 12.61
N ILE A 116 15.43 -6.21 12.01
CA ILE A 116 15.20 -7.57 11.51
C ILE A 116 16.21 -7.87 10.39
N LEU A 117 16.32 -6.99 9.39
CA LEU A 117 17.21 -7.15 8.25
C LEU A 117 18.69 -7.30 8.65
N LYS A 118 19.14 -6.63 9.73
CA LYS A 118 20.50 -6.74 10.23
C LYS A 118 20.82 -8.09 10.89
N ARG A 119 19.82 -8.82 11.38
CA ARG A 119 20.00 -10.00 12.22
C ARG A 119 19.54 -11.30 11.61
N VAL A 120 18.69 -11.23 10.58
CA VAL A 120 18.15 -12.43 9.93
C VAL A 120 19.21 -13.09 9.08
N ASP A 121 19.31 -14.43 9.17
CA ASP A 121 20.08 -15.19 8.18
C ASP A 121 19.30 -15.25 6.87
N THR A 122 19.90 -14.75 5.81
CA THR A 122 19.26 -14.62 4.50
C THR A 122 19.09 -15.95 3.77
N LYS A 123 19.80 -17.01 4.16
CA LYS A 123 19.81 -18.29 3.46
C LYS A 123 18.43 -18.95 3.38
N GLY A 124 17.69 -18.91 4.48
CA GLY A 124 16.33 -19.45 4.55
C GLY A 124 15.22 -18.45 4.21
N ILE A 125 15.56 -17.19 3.91
CA ILE A 125 14.58 -16.16 3.56
C ILE A 125 14.35 -16.17 2.05
N HIS A 126 13.10 -16.31 1.64
CA HIS A 126 12.72 -16.26 0.23
C HIS A 126 12.34 -14.83 -0.19
N THR A 127 11.42 -14.20 0.55
CA THR A 127 11.02 -12.81 0.31
C THR A 127 10.71 -12.09 1.61
N MET A 128 10.88 -10.77 1.61
CA MET A 128 10.47 -9.87 2.69
C MET A 128 9.91 -8.59 2.08
N TYR A 129 8.68 -8.20 2.47
CA TYR A 129 8.06 -6.99 1.93
C TYR A 129 6.99 -6.42 2.86
N ILE A 130 6.69 -5.14 2.68
CA ILE A 130 5.56 -4.49 3.34
C ILE A 130 4.31 -4.77 2.50
N ASP A 131 3.35 -5.48 3.09
CA ASP A 131 2.06 -5.81 2.46
C ASP A 131 1.09 -4.64 2.61
N LYS A 132 0.93 -4.13 3.84
CA LYS A 132 -0.05 -3.11 4.16
C LYS A 132 0.44 -2.15 5.24
N LEU A 133 0.03 -0.89 5.12
CA LEU A 133 0.17 0.12 6.15
C LEU A 133 -1.22 0.50 6.68
N GLU A 134 -1.37 0.54 8.00
CA GLU A 134 -2.64 0.89 8.65
C GLU A 134 -2.42 1.98 9.71
N HIS A 135 -3.52 2.69 10.01
CA HIS A 135 -3.59 3.61 11.13
C HIS A 135 -4.97 3.47 11.77
N ARG A 136 -5.03 3.34 13.12
CA ARG A 136 -6.29 3.13 13.86
C ARG A 136 -7.35 4.19 13.58
N ASP A 137 -6.93 5.44 13.43
CA ASP A 137 -7.81 6.58 13.24
C ASP A 137 -7.94 7.00 11.77
N ILE A 138 -7.65 6.09 10.82
CA ILE A 138 -7.63 6.40 9.38
C ILE A 138 -8.93 7.05 8.90
N LEU A 139 -10.08 6.66 9.48
CA LEU A 139 -11.38 7.25 9.15
C LEU A 139 -11.48 8.74 9.50
N SER A 140 -10.85 9.16 10.61
CA SER A 140 -10.82 10.58 10.98
C SER A 140 -9.97 11.39 10.01
N TYR A 141 -8.86 10.84 9.56
CA TYR A 141 -8.02 11.43 8.51
C TYR A 141 -8.77 11.52 7.18
N HIS A 142 -9.52 10.48 6.79
CA HIS A 142 -10.37 10.54 5.60
C HIS A 142 -11.40 11.67 5.68
N ARG A 143 -12.09 11.77 6.83
CA ARG A 143 -13.05 12.86 7.06
C ARG A 143 -12.40 14.24 6.96
N LYS A 144 -11.23 14.41 7.58
CA LYS A 144 -10.46 15.66 7.50
C LYS A 144 -10.10 15.98 6.05
N GLY A 145 -9.60 15.01 5.28
CA GLY A 145 -9.26 15.21 3.87
C GLY A 145 -10.45 15.67 3.03
N LYS A 146 -11.61 15.03 3.21
CA LYS A 146 -12.83 15.42 2.50
C LYS A 146 -13.26 16.85 2.84
N ILE A 147 -13.19 17.23 4.11
CA ILE A 147 -13.51 18.60 4.56
C ILE A 147 -12.55 19.62 3.94
N GLU A 148 -11.25 19.33 3.92
CA GLU A 148 -10.26 20.23 3.31
C GLU A 148 -10.46 20.35 1.79
N ALA A 149 -10.77 19.26 1.09
CA ALA A 149 -11.10 19.31 -0.34
C ALA A 149 -12.35 20.17 -0.63
N LEU A 150 -13.38 20.06 0.22
CA LEU A 150 -14.58 20.89 0.09
C LEU A 150 -14.30 22.38 0.33
N LYS A 151 -13.46 22.71 1.31
CA LYS A 151 -13.01 24.08 1.54
C LYS A 151 -12.24 24.63 0.35
N ALA A 152 -11.32 23.83 -0.20
CA ALA A 152 -10.55 24.22 -1.39
C ALA A 152 -11.46 24.47 -2.62
N ALA A 153 -12.51 23.66 -2.82
CA ALA A 153 -13.52 23.91 -3.85
C ALA A 153 -14.23 25.24 -3.64
N ARG A 154 -14.69 25.52 -2.41
CA ARG A 154 -15.35 26.77 -2.07
C ARG A 154 -14.47 28.00 -2.31
N GLU A 155 -13.22 27.95 -1.83
CA GLU A 155 -12.24 29.03 -2.04
C GLU A 155 -12.00 29.27 -3.52
N LYS A 156 -11.87 28.19 -4.30
CA LYS A 156 -11.73 28.27 -5.76
C LYS A 156 -12.91 28.95 -6.43
N ALA A 157 -14.13 28.61 -6.04
CA ALA A 157 -15.34 29.25 -6.56
C ALA A 157 -15.34 30.76 -6.25
N VAL A 158 -14.95 31.15 -5.03
CA VAL A 158 -14.93 32.55 -4.59
C VAL A 158 -13.96 33.35 -5.46
N TYR A 159 -12.67 32.96 -5.51
CA TYR A 159 -11.68 33.77 -6.23
C TYR A 159 -11.93 33.83 -7.75
N LEU A 160 -12.47 32.75 -8.35
CA LEU A 160 -12.81 32.77 -9.78
C LEU A 160 -13.98 33.70 -10.09
N LEU A 161 -15.00 33.74 -9.23
CA LEU A 161 -16.12 34.66 -9.42
C LEU A 161 -15.73 36.11 -9.12
N GLU A 162 -14.93 36.36 -8.11
CA GLU A 162 -14.39 37.71 -7.81
C GLU A 162 -13.58 38.27 -8.97
N ALA A 163 -12.76 37.43 -9.64
CA ALA A 163 -11.97 37.84 -10.80
C ALA A 163 -12.83 38.37 -11.97
N ILE A 164 -14.09 37.99 -12.04
CA ILE A 164 -15.06 38.50 -13.07
C ILE A 164 -16.11 39.44 -12.46
N GLY A 165 -15.87 39.96 -11.25
CA GLY A 165 -16.77 40.90 -10.57
C GLY A 165 -18.09 40.29 -10.11
N LYS A 166 -18.13 38.98 -9.86
CA LYS A 166 -19.30 38.23 -9.37
C LYS A 166 -19.05 37.70 -7.96
N ARG A 167 -20.13 37.26 -7.32
CA ARG A 167 -20.10 36.59 -6.01
C ARG A 167 -20.73 35.20 -6.11
N PRO A 168 -20.29 34.21 -5.29
CA PRO A 168 -20.93 32.93 -5.21
C PRO A 168 -22.35 33.04 -4.62
N GLY A 169 -23.30 32.35 -5.22
CA GLY A 169 -24.62 32.15 -4.67
C GLY A 169 -24.67 30.94 -3.73
N GLU A 170 -25.87 30.37 -3.59
CA GLU A 170 -26.07 29.14 -2.83
C GLU A 170 -25.46 27.93 -3.53
N ILE A 171 -25.07 26.93 -2.75
CA ILE A 171 -24.58 25.65 -3.26
C ILE A 171 -25.75 24.84 -3.79
N ILE A 172 -25.77 24.57 -5.07
CA ILE A 172 -26.81 23.80 -5.74
C ILE A 172 -26.57 22.29 -5.56
N ARG A 173 -25.29 21.87 -5.66
CA ARG A 173 -24.91 20.45 -5.65
C ARG A 173 -23.50 20.25 -5.09
N ILE A 174 -23.35 19.20 -4.29
CA ILE A 174 -22.03 18.68 -3.88
C ILE A 174 -21.94 17.26 -4.42
N VAL A 175 -20.85 16.97 -5.11
CA VAL A 175 -20.53 15.62 -5.59
C VAL A 175 -19.21 15.22 -4.97
N GLU A 176 -19.25 14.18 -4.16
CA GLU A 176 -18.05 13.51 -3.71
C GLU A 176 -17.52 12.71 -4.91
N GLY A 177 -16.35 13.06 -5.41
CA GLY A 177 -15.65 12.24 -6.37
C GLY A 177 -15.43 10.87 -5.74
N GLY A 178 -15.96 9.82 -6.35
CA GLY A 178 -15.67 8.46 -5.92
C GLY A 178 -14.16 8.32 -5.81
N ASP A 179 -13.66 7.56 -4.81
CA ASP A 179 -12.26 7.31 -4.55
C ASP A 179 -11.47 7.06 -5.86
N ALA A 180 -11.07 8.15 -6.52
CA ALA A 180 -10.09 8.12 -7.59
C ALA A 180 -8.68 7.84 -7.02
N GLY A 181 -8.60 7.63 -5.74
CA GLY A 181 -7.60 6.87 -5.04
C GLY A 181 -8.01 5.40 -5.02
N LYS A 182 -8.19 4.74 -6.19
CA LYS A 182 -7.84 3.33 -6.25
C LYS A 182 -6.50 3.25 -5.55
N GLU A 183 -6.49 2.50 -4.45
CA GLU A 183 -5.26 2.09 -3.80
C GLU A 183 -4.30 1.67 -4.90
N MET A 184 -3.46 2.61 -5.33
CA MET A 184 -2.34 2.34 -6.23
C MET A 184 -1.23 1.73 -5.39
N PHE A 185 -1.64 0.81 -4.50
CA PHE A 185 -0.79 -0.27 -4.08
C PHE A 185 -0.97 -1.36 -5.12
N ALA A 186 -0.18 -1.19 -6.17
CA ALA A 186 -0.10 -2.09 -7.28
C ALA A 186 -0.09 -3.54 -6.79
N GLN A 187 -1.12 -4.28 -7.13
CA GLN A 187 -0.91 -5.64 -7.55
C GLN A 187 0.20 -5.59 -8.59
N GLY A 188 1.38 -6.13 -8.21
CA GLY A 188 2.53 -6.18 -9.08
C GLY A 188 2.24 -6.97 -10.35
N HIS A 189 1.95 -6.27 -11.41
CA HIS A 189 2.27 -6.77 -12.73
C HIS A 189 3.75 -6.53 -12.97
N ILE A 190 4.51 -7.62 -12.87
CA ILE A 190 5.91 -7.69 -13.26
C ILE A 190 5.98 -7.46 -14.76
N LEU A 191 6.22 -6.21 -15.15
CA LEU A 191 6.93 -5.91 -16.37
C LEU A 191 8.36 -5.60 -15.95
N SER A 192 9.30 -6.43 -16.39
CA SER A 192 10.71 -6.34 -16.10
C SER A 192 11.32 -5.07 -16.72
N VAL A 193 11.28 -4.00 -15.94
CA VAL A 193 12.16 -2.85 -16.10
C VAL A 193 12.81 -2.69 -14.73
N ALA A 194 14.14 -2.54 -14.71
CA ALA A 194 14.91 -2.39 -13.48
C ALA A 194 14.21 -1.35 -12.56
N PRO A 195 13.94 -1.70 -11.29
CA PRO A 195 13.21 -0.80 -10.41
C PRO A 195 14.05 0.45 -10.16
N PRO A 196 13.43 1.64 -10.19
CA PRO A 196 14.07 2.84 -9.67
C PRO A 196 14.41 2.64 -8.19
N PRO A 197 15.43 3.34 -7.65
CA PRO A 197 15.84 3.20 -6.27
C PRO A 197 14.63 3.43 -5.34
N PHE A 198 14.46 2.51 -4.41
CA PHE A 198 13.28 2.28 -3.63
C PHE A 198 13.10 3.35 -2.55
N GLU A 199 12.46 4.47 -2.86
CA GLU A 199 11.75 5.29 -1.87
C GLU A 199 10.31 4.80 -1.76
N ARG A 200 10.09 3.70 -1.06
CA ARG A 200 8.75 3.39 -0.57
C ARG A 200 8.38 4.45 0.45
N SER A 201 7.36 5.22 0.13
CA SER A 201 6.78 6.17 1.07
C SER A 201 6.50 5.45 2.39
N ARG A 202 7.14 5.89 3.48
CA ARG A 202 6.90 5.38 4.84
C ARG A 202 5.60 5.93 5.44
N THR A 203 4.74 6.48 4.60
CA THR A 203 3.49 7.13 5.00
C THR A 203 2.34 6.71 4.11
N ILE A 204 1.14 6.77 4.64
CA ILE A 204 -0.11 6.56 3.90
C ILE A 204 -0.49 7.90 3.28
N LYS A 205 -0.43 8.01 1.94
CA LYS A 205 -0.85 9.20 1.21
C LYS A 205 -2.21 8.98 0.57
N LYS A 206 -3.14 9.89 0.82
CA LYS A 206 -4.46 9.88 0.16
C LYS A 206 -4.81 11.26 -0.36
N ARG A 207 -5.32 11.29 -1.61
CA ARG A 207 -5.85 12.49 -2.26
C ARG A 207 -7.37 12.41 -2.28
N TYR A 208 -8.02 13.52 -2.00
CA TYR A 208 -9.47 13.67 -2.02
C TYR A 208 -9.86 14.73 -3.04
N SER A 209 -10.98 14.53 -3.75
CA SER A 209 -11.57 15.51 -4.67
C SER A 209 -13.07 15.68 -4.36
N MET A 210 -13.53 16.90 -4.41
CA MET A 210 -14.92 17.28 -4.20
C MET A 210 -15.36 18.28 -5.28
#